data_9d2200c161b610c622a342b8fab48f13
#
_entry.id   9d2200c161b610c622a342b8fab48f13
#
_cell.length_a   1.000
_cell.length_b   1.000
_cell.length_c   1.000
_cell.angle_alpha   90.00
_cell.angle_beta   90.00
_cell.angle_gamma   90.00
#
_symmetry.space_group_name_H-M   'P 1'
#
loop_
_entity.id
_entity.type
_entity.pdbx_description
1 polymer ?
#
loop_
_entity_poly.entity_id
_entity_poly.type
_entity_poly.pdbx_seq_one_letter_code
_entity_poly.pdbx_strand_id
1 'polypeptide(L)'
;ESFEKGLGLGWFPVNNSHAHGCIENNRTMRRVLVLSLLLAALMPAQVVLKQGDGKLSVSIEGKPFGELLYGPETRKPYFHPMRSASGKQVTRSYPMILEAEGKALGEAVDHPHHQGLSFTYAEVNGYNYWASDKTQIDAKSGRIRLKRVVSVKGATARYEFEWLDPKGVPILLEDRTMTFGGTPTDRTVDFDFRFKALTQVVFSDTKEGMFNMRVAASLEEPQARGPKEPKRTGVLTSSAGCRTEKECWGKRAAWMDVSGELEGEKLGIAIFDHPGNPKHPTYWHARGYGLFAANPFGARDYTGDKTQDGSITLKQGEGMRFRYRVLIHPDGVGLEEAYRKWSGR
;
A
#
# COMPACT_ATOMS: atom_id res chain seq x y z
N GLU A 1 15.76 -58.57 66.07
CA GLU A 1 16.42 -59.85 65.73
C GLU A 1 16.99 -59.68 64.31
N SER A 2 18.27 -59.32 64.21
CA SER A 2 19.49 -60.16 64.08
C SER A 2 19.54 -60.84 62.70
N PHE A 3 20.52 -60.71 61.91
CA PHE A 3 21.95 -60.94 61.86
C PHE A 3 22.48 -60.51 60.49
N GLU A 4 23.45 -59.65 60.39
CA GLU A 4 24.90 -59.79 60.17
C GLU A 4 25.43 -60.65 59.01
N LYS A 5 26.41 -60.06 58.39
CA LYS A 5 27.61 -60.51 57.67
C LYS A 5 27.53 -60.41 56.16
N GLY A 6 28.40 -59.82 55.35
CA GLY A 6 29.77 -59.38 55.64
C GLY A 6 30.60 -59.64 54.36
N LEU A 7 31.59 -58.79 54.08
CA LEU A 7 32.73 -58.97 53.16
C LEU A 7 32.43 -58.87 51.67
N GLY A 8 33.17 -58.19 50.84
CA GLY A 8 34.52 -57.79 50.86
C GLY A 8 34.89 -56.90 49.71
N LEU A 9 35.99 -56.26 49.85
CA LEU A 9 36.75 -55.31 49.06
C LEU A 9 36.96 -55.66 47.58
N GLY A 10 36.95 -54.66 46.74
CA GLY A 10 37.51 -54.70 45.41
C GLY A 10 37.59 -53.28 44.78
N TRP A 11 38.67 -52.56 45.02
CA TRP A 11 39.04 -51.35 44.35
C TRP A 11 39.57 -51.66 42.96
N PHE A 12 38.99 -51.07 41.90
CA PHE A 12 39.65 -50.86 40.61
C PHE A 12 39.48 -49.39 40.17
N PRO A 13 40.54 -48.74 39.65
CA PRO A 13 40.49 -47.34 39.23
C PRO A 13 39.78 -47.19 37.87
N VAL A 14 38.78 -46.36 37.82
CA VAL A 14 38.11 -45.95 36.56
C VAL A 14 38.91 -44.82 35.95
N ASN A 15 39.47 -45.10 34.83
CA ASN A 15 40.20 -44.15 33.96
C ASN A 15 39.23 -43.07 33.41
N ASN A 16 39.46 -41.84 33.82
CA ASN A 16 38.76 -40.64 33.31
C ASN A 16 39.40 -40.19 32.00
N SER A 17 38.90 -40.66 30.88
CA SER A 17 39.27 -40.13 29.56
C SER A 17 38.16 -40.26 28.53
N HIS A 18 37.02 -39.57 28.72
CA HIS A 18 36.02 -39.29 27.66
C HIS A 18 35.04 -38.18 28.05
N ALA A 19 35.54 -36.98 28.30
CA ALA A 19 34.68 -35.82 28.56
C ALA A 19 34.92 -34.59 27.67
N HIS A 20 35.80 -34.70 26.62
CA HIS A 20 36.10 -33.54 25.72
C HIS A 20 35.42 -33.57 24.34
N GLY A 21 34.78 -34.67 23.93
CA GLY A 21 34.19 -34.78 22.58
C GLY A 21 32.76 -34.22 22.43
N CYS A 22 32.00 -34.07 23.49
CA CYS A 22 30.59 -33.65 23.39
C CYS A 22 30.34 -32.13 23.41
N ILE A 23 31.32 -31.32 23.82
CA ILE A 23 31.12 -29.86 23.96
C ILE A 23 31.36 -29.13 22.65
N GLU A 24 32.28 -29.61 21.80
CA GLU A 24 32.55 -28.98 20.51
C GLU A 24 31.44 -29.21 19.47
N ASN A 25 30.81 -30.38 19.47
CA ASN A 25 29.69 -30.66 18.56
C ASN A 25 28.44 -29.80 18.87
N ASN A 26 28.20 -29.44 20.14
CA ASN A 26 27.09 -28.56 20.50
C ASN A 26 27.31 -27.09 20.10
N ARG A 27 28.57 -26.63 20.10
CA ARG A 27 28.90 -25.26 19.66
C ARG A 27 28.83 -25.12 18.13
N THR A 28 29.22 -26.13 17.39
CA THR A 28 29.17 -26.15 15.91
C THR A 28 27.70 -26.29 15.43
N MET A 29 26.91 -27.17 16.05
CA MET A 29 25.46 -27.27 15.75
C MET A 29 24.68 -25.99 16.09
N ARG A 30 24.96 -25.33 17.21
CA ARG A 30 24.34 -24.04 17.55
C ARG A 30 24.75 -22.93 16.59
N ARG A 31 26.00 -22.89 16.12
CA ARG A 31 26.47 -21.92 15.13
C ARG A 31 25.85 -22.15 13.74
N VAL A 32 25.69 -23.39 13.32
CA VAL A 32 25.01 -23.74 12.04
C VAL A 32 23.53 -23.44 12.12
N LEU A 33 22.84 -23.70 13.24
CA LEU A 33 21.43 -23.36 13.42
C LEU A 33 21.19 -21.85 13.46
N VAL A 34 22.06 -21.08 14.12
CA VAL A 34 21.96 -19.61 14.18
C VAL A 34 22.29 -19.00 12.83
N LEU A 35 23.25 -19.56 12.07
CA LEU A 35 23.58 -19.09 10.71
C LEU A 35 22.42 -19.40 9.74
N SER A 36 21.77 -20.57 9.87
CA SER A 36 20.61 -20.94 9.03
C SER A 36 19.39 -20.07 9.32
N LEU A 37 19.15 -19.67 10.56
CA LEU A 37 18.09 -18.71 10.92
C LEU A 37 18.38 -17.29 10.45
N LEU A 38 19.66 -16.86 10.42
CA LEU A 38 20.08 -15.56 9.89
C LEU A 38 20.00 -15.49 8.36
N LEU A 39 20.26 -16.60 7.65
CA LEU A 39 20.10 -16.65 6.18
C LEU A 39 18.62 -16.66 5.76
N ALA A 40 17.73 -17.24 6.56
CA ALA A 40 16.29 -17.21 6.27
C ALA A 40 15.70 -15.78 6.31
N ALA A 41 16.32 -14.88 7.11
CA ALA A 41 15.90 -13.48 7.20
C ALA A 41 16.31 -12.59 5.99
N LEU A 42 17.14 -13.12 5.07
CA LEU A 42 17.65 -12.39 3.90
C LEU A 42 17.01 -12.80 2.56
N MET A 43 16.15 -13.80 2.56
CA MET A 43 15.46 -14.16 1.33
C MET A 43 14.33 -13.15 1.05
N PRO A 44 14.24 -12.64 -0.19
CA PRO A 44 13.10 -11.82 -0.58
C PRO A 44 11.81 -12.62 -0.42
N ALA A 45 10.74 -11.96 0.03
CA ALA A 45 9.45 -12.60 0.21
C ALA A 45 9.00 -13.32 -1.08
N GLN A 46 8.50 -14.54 -0.93
CA GLN A 46 7.95 -15.28 -2.07
C GLN A 46 6.66 -14.59 -2.54
N VAL A 47 6.70 -14.01 -3.72
CA VAL A 47 5.56 -13.36 -4.38
C VAL A 47 5.02 -14.27 -5.47
N VAL A 48 3.72 -14.51 -5.46
CA VAL A 48 3.00 -15.24 -6.51
C VAL A 48 1.98 -14.31 -7.15
N LEU A 49 2.11 -14.10 -8.46
CA LEU A 49 1.21 -13.30 -9.28
C LEU A 49 0.38 -14.24 -10.16
N LYS A 50 -0.95 -14.16 -10.06
CA LYS A 50 -1.87 -14.94 -10.88
C LYS A 50 -2.72 -13.99 -11.72
N GLN A 51 -2.41 -13.95 -13.02
CA GLN A 51 -3.18 -13.22 -14.01
C GLN A 51 -4.50 -13.95 -14.26
N GLY A 52 -5.62 -13.24 -14.16
CA GLY A 52 -6.96 -13.68 -14.48
C GLY A 52 -7.64 -12.75 -15.49
N ASP A 53 -8.89 -13.05 -15.84
CA ASP A 53 -9.72 -12.16 -16.65
C ASP A 53 -10.15 -10.95 -15.81
N GLY A 54 -9.82 -9.75 -16.29
CA GLY A 54 -10.11 -8.48 -15.62
C GLY A 54 -9.41 -8.25 -14.29
N LYS A 55 -8.47 -9.12 -13.87
CA LYS A 55 -7.76 -8.96 -12.59
C LYS A 55 -6.38 -9.60 -12.52
N LEU A 56 -5.56 -9.10 -11.60
CA LEU A 56 -4.33 -9.73 -11.12
C LEU A 56 -4.50 -10.03 -9.63
N SER A 57 -4.41 -11.30 -9.23
CA SER A 57 -4.37 -11.70 -7.83
C SER A 57 -2.92 -11.83 -7.37
N VAL A 58 -2.63 -11.32 -6.17
CA VAL A 58 -1.30 -11.28 -5.56
C VAL A 58 -1.31 -12.01 -4.23
N SER A 59 -0.37 -12.93 -4.07
CA SER A 59 -0.08 -13.59 -2.78
C SER A 59 1.38 -13.36 -2.41
N ILE A 60 1.66 -13.15 -1.12
CA ILE A 60 3.00 -12.94 -0.57
C ILE A 60 3.17 -13.88 0.62
N GLU A 61 4.24 -14.67 0.62
CA GLU A 61 4.47 -15.70 1.66
C GLU A 61 3.29 -16.69 1.79
N GLY A 62 2.72 -17.10 0.66
CA GLY A 62 1.58 -18.02 0.61
C GLY A 62 0.24 -17.43 1.06
N LYS A 63 0.20 -16.15 1.52
CA LYS A 63 -1.03 -15.48 1.98
C LYS A 63 -1.57 -14.54 0.92
N PRO A 64 -2.90 -14.45 0.71
CA PRO A 64 -3.50 -13.46 -0.17
C PRO A 64 -3.11 -12.04 0.30
N PHE A 65 -2.60 -11.23 -0.62
CA PHE A 65 -2.28 -9.83 -0.37
C PHE A 65 -3.36 -8.90 -0.93
N GLY A 66 -3.76 -9.11 -2.18
CA GLY A 66 -4.80 -8.30 -2.80
C GLY A 66 -4.97 -8.55 -4.28
N GLU A 67 -5.84 -7.76 -4.91
CA GLU A 67 -6.15 -7.87 -6.33
C GLU A 67 -6.14 -6.51 -7.03
N LEU A 68 -5.46 -6.40 -8.18
CA LEU A 68 -5.68 -5.30 -9.10
C LEU A 68 -6.90 -5.65 -9.98
N LEU A 69 -7.94 -4.83 -9.92
CA LEU A 69 -9.18 -4.99 -10.66
C LEU A 69 -9.24 -3.99 -11.80
N TYR A 70 -9.47 -4.48 -13.03
CA TYR A 70 -9.52 -3.67 -14.25
C TYR A 70 -10.47 -4.27 -15.31
N GLY A 71 -11.44 -5.07 -14.88
CA GLY A 71 -12.46 -5.69 -15.74
C GLY A 71 -13.30 -4.66 -16.50
N PRO A 72 -14.09 -5.09 -17.47
CA PRO A 72 -14.88 -4.21 -18.33
C PRO A 72 -15.93 -3.38 -17.57
N GLU A 73 -16.33 -3.82 -16.39
CA GLU A 73 -17.26 -3.12 -15.50
C GLU A 73 -16.61 -1.96 -14.73
N THR A 74 -15.26 -1.97 -14.57
CA THR A 74 -14.56 -0.92 -13.82
C THR A 74 -14.43 0.37 -14.64
N ARG A 75 -14.57 1.52 -13.96
CA ARG A 75 -14.33 2.82 -14.61
C ARG A 75 -12.84 3.19 -14.62
N LYS A 76 -12.10 2.67 -13.65
CA LYS A 76 -10.67 2.87 -13.44
C LYS A 76 -10.06 1.65 -12.79
N PRO A 77 -8.78 1.32 -13.04
CA PRO A 77 -8.10 0.24 -12.32
C PRO A 77 -7.90 0.61 -10.84
N TYR A 78 -8.19 -0.32 -9.94
CA TYR A 78 -7.95 -0.15 -8.50
C TYR A 78 -7.49 -1.45 -7.85
N PHE A 79 -6.75 -1.33 -6.74
CA PHE A 79 -6.23 -2.47 -5.99
C PHE A 79 -7.07 -2.67 -4.72
N HIS A 80 -7.78 -3.81 -4.66
CA HIS A 80 -8.68 -4.16 -3.55
C HIS A 80 -9.01 -5.67 -3.54
N PRO A 81 -9.14 -6.30 -2.34
CA PRO A 81 -8.72 -5.76 -1.05
C PRO A 81 -7.21 -5.66 -0.96
N MET A 82 -6.68 -4.84 -0.04
CA MET A 82 -5.28 -4.92 0.39
C MET A 82 -5.23 -5.45 1.82
N ARG A 83 -4.20 -6.28 2.11
CA ARG A 83 -4.09 -6.96 3.39
C ARG A 83 -2.72 -6.77 4.04
N SER A 84 -2.70 -6.73 5.38
CA SER A 84 -1.47 -6.76 6.16
C SER A 84 -0.74 -8.11 6.03
N ALA A 85 0.45 -8.21 6.61
CA ALA A 85 1.20 -9.47 6.68
C ALA A 85 0.49 -10.58 7.46
N SER A 86 -0.37 -10.21 8.42
CA SER A 86 -1.23 -11.14 9.16
C SER A 86 -2.46 -11.60 8.35
N GLY A 87 -2.80 -10.89 7.24
CA GLY A 87 -3.95 -11.18 6.37
C GLY A 87 -5.16 -10.29 6.61
N LYS A 88 -5.10 -9.33 7.56
CA LYS A 88 -6.21 -8.40 7.85
C LYS A 88 -6.38 -7.38 6.73
N GLN A 89 -7.63 -7.10 6.35
CA GLN A 89 -7.94 -6.17 5.29
C GLN A 89 -7.78 -4.72 5.75
N VAL A 90 -6.84 -4.00 5.15
CA VAL A 90 -6.54 -2.61 5.50
C VAL A 90 -7.32 -1.58 4.68
N THR A 91 -7.94 -1.99 3.56
CA THR A 91 -8.78 -1.13 2.73
C THR A 91 -10.26 -1.24 3.11
N ARG A 92 -10.99 -0.14 3.01
CA ARG A 92 -12.46 -0.12 3.16
C ARG A 92 -13.12 -1.08 2.16
N SER A 93 -14.15 -1.83 2.59
CA SER A 93 -14.86 -2.79 1.74
C SER A 93 -15.87 -2.13 0.80
N TYR A 94 -16.65 -1.14 1.30
CA TYR A 94 -17.55 -0.37 0.45
C TYR A 94 -16.76 0.54 -0.51
N PRO A 95 -17.14 0.66 -1.78
CA PRO A 95 -18.36 0.19 -2.46
C PRO A 95 -18.21 -1.17 -3.19
N MET A 96 -17.19 -1.96 -2.95
CA MET A 96 -16.98 -3.26 -3.60
C MET A 96 -17.90 -4.36 -3.03
N ILE A 97 -18.60 -4.05 -1.94
CA ILE A 97 -19.68 -4.86 -1.35
C ILE A 97 -20.98 -4.03 -1.33
N LEU A 98 -22.10 -4.66 -1.01
CA LEU A 98 -23.39 -3.98 -0.90
C LEU A 98 -23.36 -2.97 0.25
N GLU A 99 -24.17 -1.91 0.11
CA GLU A 99 -24.30 -0.85 1.11
C GLU A 99 -24.70 -1.38 2.50
N ALA A 100 -25.62 -2.36 2.53
CA ALA A 100 -26.05 -3.00 3.77
C ALA A 100 -24.92 -3.77 4.47
N GLU A 101 -24.06 -4.43 3.69
CA GLU A 101 -22.89 -5.16 4.20
C GLU A 101 -21.85 -4.17 4.73
N GLY A 102 -21.57 -3.07 4.03
CA GLY A 102 -20.68 -2.01 4.50
C GLY A 102 -21.17 -1.41 5.84
N LYS A 103 -22.47 -1.12 5.95
CA LYS A 103 -23.08 -0.67 7.22
C LYS A 103 -22.92 -1.69 8.35
N ALA A 104 -23.08 -2.97 8.04
CA ALA A 104 -22.89 -4.05 9.02
C ALA A 104 -21.44 -4.16 9.52
N LEU A 105 -20.45 -3.80 8.68
CA LEU A 105 -19.03 -3.69 9.05
C LEU A 105 -18.70 -2.35 9.76
N GLY A 106 -19.69 -1.48 9.98
CA GLY A 106 -19.49 -0.16 10.58
C GLY A 106 -18.78 0.84 9.67
N GLU A 107 -18.74 0.58 8.36
CA GLU A 107 -18.19 1.50 7.38
C GLU A 107 -19.14 2.63 7.04
N ALA A 108 -18.61 3.82 6.80
CA ALA A 108 -19.36 4.90 6.20
C ALA A 108 -19.63 4.55 4.72
N VAL A 109 -20.91 4.49 4.32
CA VAL A 109 -21.32 4.20 2.93
C VAL A 109 -21.42 5.50 2.13
N ASP A 110 -20.32 6.21 2.10
CA ASP A 110 -20.15 7.49 1.41
C ASP A 110 -19.06 7.38 0.33
N HIS A 111 -18.94 8.39 -0.53
CA HIS A 111 -17.86 8.49 -1.51
C HIS A 111 -17.61 7.16 -2.26
N PRO A 112 -18.56 6.64 -3.05
CA PRO A 112 -18.43 5.34 -3.73
C PRO A 112 -17.31 5.31 -4.78
N HIS A 113 -16.73 6.45 -5.11
CA HIS A 113 -15.55 6.55 -5.99
C HIS A 113 -14.22 6.24 -5.26
N HIS A 114 -14.20 6.14 -3.92
CA HIS A 114 -13.01 5.75 -3.17
C HIS A 114 -12.88 4.22 -3.11
N GLN A 115 -12.41 3.61 -4.20
CA GLN A 115 -12.27 2.17 -4.36
C GLN A 115 -10.84 1.73 -4.04
N GLY A 116 -10.59 1.24 -2.79
CA GLY A 116 -9.29 0.72 -2.38
C GLY A 116 -8.13 1.68 -2.60
N LEU A 117 -7.11 1.25 -3.36
CA LEU A 117 -5.98 2.06 -3.81
C LEU A 117 -6.09 2.28 -5.32
N SER A 118 -6.04 3.52 -5.77
CA SER A 118 -6.10 3.84 -7.21
C SER A 118 -5.24 5.05 -7.60
N PHE A 119 -4.89 5.13 -8.87
CA PHE A 119 -4.32 6.32 -9.50
C PHE A 119 -5.35 6.88 -10.48
N THR A 120 -5.82 8.09 -10.24
CA THR A 120 -6.91 8.71 -11.03
C THR A 120 -7.00 10.21 -10.73
N TYR A 121 -7.69 10.99 -11.56
CA TYR A 121 -7.79 12.44 -11.40
C TYR A 121 -9.15 12.98 -11.87
N ALA A 122 -9.68 13.98 -11.19
CA ALA A 122 -11.02 14.49 -11.48
C ALA A 122 -11.09 15.40 -12.71
N GLU A 123 -9.99 16.09 -13.06
CA GLU A 123 -10.01 17.08 -14.14
C GLU A 123 -8.82 16.92 -15.09
N VAL A 124 -8.97 16.05 -16.10
CA VAL A 124 -8.02 15.91 -17.21
C VAL A 124 -8.72 16.33 -18.49
N ASN A 125 -8.29 17.45 -19.11
CA ASN A 125 -8.99 18.08 -20.23
C ASN A 125 -10.47 18.41 -19.93
N GLY A 126 -10.78 18.71 -18.65
CA GLY A 126 -12.16 18.95 -18.19
C GLY A 126 -13.00 17.67 -18.03
N TYR A 127 -12.38 16.48 -18.18
CA TYR A 127 -13.04 15.19 -17.99
C TYR A 127 -12.73 14.59 -16.64
N ASN A 128 -13.76 13.95 -16.03
CA ASN A 128 -13.67 13.36 -14.70
C ASN A 128 -13.37 11.86 -14.78
N TYR A 129 -12.16 11.47 -14.31
CA TYR A 129 -11.76 10.06 -14.16
C TYR A 129 -11.83 9.59 -12.70
N TRP A 130 -12.18 10.48 -11.76
CA TRP A 130 -12.34 10.16 -10.34
C TRP A 130 -13.66 9.44 -10.08
N ALA A 131 -14.75 9.86 -10.75
CA ALA A 131 -16.06 9.24 -10.66
C ALA A 131 -16.05 7.77 -11.10
N SER A 132 -16.70 6.91 -10.33
CA SER A 132 -16.79 5.47 -10.65
C SER A 132 -18.16 4.85 -10.35
N ASP A 133 -19.03 5.54 -9.62
CA ASP A 133 -20.38 5.11 -9.31
C ASP A 133 -21.40 5.72 -10.28
N LYS A 134 -22.50 4.98 -10.56
CA LYS A 134 -23.54 5.42 -11.51
C LYS A 134 -24.16 6.76 -11.13
N THR A 135 -24.20 7.12 -9.83
CA THR A 135 -24.76 8.40 -9.36
C THR A 135 -23.84 9.59 -9.63
N GLN A 136 -22.56 9.33 -9.97
CA GLN A 136 -21.53 10.33 -10.19
C GLN A 136 -21.10 10.41 -11.67
N ILE A 137 -21.48 9.41 -12.48
CA ILE A 137 -21.13 9.36 -13.90
C ILE A 137 -22.04 10.30 -14.67
N ASP A 138 -21.45 11.19 -15.44
CA ASP A 138 -22.11 12.17 -16.29
C ASP A 138 -21.47 12.22 -17.70
N ALA A 139 -21.91 13.17 -18.51
CA ALA A 139 -21.40 13.39 -19.88
C ALA A 139 -19.92 13.81 -19.94
N LYS A 140 -19.31 14.20 -18.80
CA LYS A 140 -17.89 14.55 -18.69
C LYS A 140 -17.04 13.42 -18.09
N SER A 141 -17.63 12.30 -17.76
CA SER A 141 -16.92 11.21 -17.11
C SER A 141 -16.09 10.41 -18.11
N GLY A 142 -14.77 10.49 -17.98
CA GLY A 142 -13.81 9.66 -18.71
C GLY A 142 -13.74 8.24 -18.12
N ARG A 143 -12.89 7.41 -18.73
CA ARG A 143 -12.64 6.04 -18.29
C ARG A 143 -11.17 5.67 -18.47
N ILE A 144 -10.63 4.89 -17.52
CA ILE A 144 -9.29 4.28 -17.65
C ILE A 144 -9.49 2.80 -17.95
N ARG A 145 -9.07 2.35 -19.13
CA ARG A 145 -9.30 0.99 -19.63
C ARG A 145 -7.97 0.27 -19.88
N LEU A 146 -7.93 -1.02 -19.56
CA LEU A 146 -6.82 -1.86 -19.96
C LEU A 146 -6.68 -1.86 -21.49
N LYS A 147 -5.47 -1.52 -21.98
CA LYS A 147 -5.06 -1.69 -23.37
C LYS A 147 -4.46 -3.08 -23.58
N ARG A 148 -3.50 -3.45 -22.74
CA ARG A 148 -2.87 -4.78 -22.76
C ARG A 148 -2.13 -5.11 -21.48
N VAL A 149 -2.02 -6.38 -21.18
CA VAL A 149 -1.04 -6.92 -20.23
C VAL A 149 0.30 -7.00 -20.93
N VAL A 150 1.31 -6.30 -20.43
CA VAL A 150 2.65 -6.28 -21.04
C VAL A 150 3.47 -7.45 -20.52
N SER A 151 3.50 -7.66 -19.22
CA SER A 151 4.19 -8.80 -18.59
C SER A 151 3.71 -9.02 -17.15
N VAL A 152 3.71 -10.29 -16.73
CA VAL A 152 3.56 -10.70 -15.34
C VAL A 152 4.67 -11.73 -15.09
N LYS A 153 5.74 -11.34 -14.36
CA LYS A 153 6.91 -12.19 -14.15
C LYS A 153 7.56 -11.94 -12.79
N GLY A 154 7.83 -13.01 -12.05
CA GLY A 154 8.38 -12.93 -10.70
C GLY A 154 7.48 -12.08 -9.80
N ALA A 155 8.03 -11.08 -9.14
CA ALA A 155 7.29 -10.16 -8.28
C ALA A 155 6.75 -8.92 -9.01
N THR A 156 6.86 -8.83 -10.34
CA THR A 156 6.55 -7.62 -11.10
C THR A 156 5.47 -7.87 -12.15
N ALA A 157 4.51 -6.95 -12.22
CA ALA A 157 3.47 -6.91 -13.25
C ALA A 157 3.49 -5.55 -13.96
N ARG A 158 3.38 -5.56 -15.30
CA ARG A 158 3.35 -4.36 -16.14
C ARG A 158 2.17 -4.38 -17.07
N TYR A 159 1.43 -3.26 -17.10
CA TYR A 159 0.22 -3.05 -17.87
C TYR A 159 0.29 -1.75 -18.65
N GLU A 160 -0.37 -1.70 -19.81
CA GLU A 160 -0.72 -0.45 -20.48
C GLU A 160 -2.21 -0.19 -20.35
N PHE A 161 -2.56 1.04 -19.90
CA PHE A 161 -3.92 1.55 -19.84
C PHE A 161 -4.08 2.75 -20.77
N GLU A 162 -5.31 2.97 -21.21
CA GLU A 162 -5.74 4.15 -21.97
C GLU A 162 -6.70 4.97 -21.13
N TRP A 163 -6.44 6.26 -21.02
CA TRP A 163 -7.39 7.22 -20.47
C TRP A 163 -8.25 7.71 -21.62
N LEU A 164 -9.52 7.30 -21.60
CA LEU A 164 -10.48 7.58 -22.67
C LEU A 164 -11.34 8.78 -22.31
N ASP A 165 -11.54 9.67 -23.24
CA ASP A 165 -12.54 10.73 -23.11
C ASP A 165 -13.98 10.13 -23.05
N PRO A 166 -15.03 10.95 -22.80
CA PRO A 166 -16.40 10.44 -22.76
C PRO A 166 -16.90 9.82 -24.06
N LYS A 167 -16.24 10.10 -25.21
CA LYS A 167 -16.56 9.52 -26.52
C LYS A 167 -15.79 8.22 -26.78
N GLY A 168 -14.94 7.80 -25.83
CA GLY A 168 -14.11 6.60 -25.97
C GLY A 168 -12.80 6.81 -26.75
N VAL A 169 -12.42 8.06 -27.02
CA VAL A 169 -11.15 8.39 -27.70
C VAL A 169 -10.01 8.43 -26.68
N PRO A 170 -8.90 7.69 -26.88
CA PRO A 170 -7.76 7.74 -25.97
C PRO A 170 -7.01 9.08 -26.08
N ILE A 171 -6.87 9.75 -24.94
CA ILE A 171 -6.14 11.03 -24.83
C ILE A 171 -4.78 10.87 -24.17
N LEU A 172 -4.61 9.82 -23.32
CA LEU A 172 -3.39 9.57 -22.56
C LEU A 172 -3.12 8.07 -22.47
N LEU A 173 -1.88 7.67 -22.68
CA LEU A 173 -1.40 6.32 -22.37
C LEU A 173 -0.74 6.31 -21.00
N GLU A 174 -1.01 5.25 -20.24
CA GLU A 174 -0.40 4.98 -18.97
C GLU A 174 0.30 3.63 -19.02
N ASP A 175 1.62 3.59 -18.82
CA ASP A 175 2.40 2.39 -18.57
C ASP A 175 2.59 2.24 -17.05
N ARG A 176 1.95 1.25 -16.47
CA ARG A 176 1.97 0.98 -15.04
C ARG A 176 2.79 -0.26 -14.74
N THR A 177 3.89 -0.09 -14.01
CA THR A 177 4.65 -1.19 -13.44
C THR A 177 4.40 -1.26 -11.94
N MET A 178 4.11 -2.44 -11.42
CA MET A 178 3.96 -2.72 -10.00
C MET A 178 4.94 -3.82 -9.60
N THR A 179 5.72 -3.57 -8.55
CA THR A 179 6.63 -4.57 -7.97
C THR A 179 6.21 -4.83 -6.53
N PHE A 180 5.90 -6.08 -6.25
CA PHE A 180 5.40 -6.53 -4.95
C PHE A 180 6.52 -7.10 -4.11
N GLY A 181 6.44 -6.90 -2.80
CA GLY A 181 7.41 -7.41 -1.86
C GLY A 181 6.91 -7.38 -0.42
N GLY A 182 7.79 -7.71 0.50
CA GLY A 182 7.50 -7.67 1.93
C GLY A 182 8.47 -8.51 2.73
N THR A 183 8.20 -8.57 4.02
CA THR A 183 8.85 -9.41 5.01
C THR A 183 7.78 -10.23 5.74
N PRO A 184 8.12 -11.07 6.71
CA PRO A 184 7.10 -11.73 7.53
C PRO A 184 6.12 -10.76 8.22
N THR A 185 6.50 -9.48 8.40
CA THR A 185 5.73 -8.49 9.17
C THR A 185 5.24 -7.29 8.37
N ASP A 186 5.70 -7.10 7.13
CA ASP A 186 5.28 -5.98 6.28
C ASP A 186 4.88 -6.42 4.87
N ARG A 187 4.28 -5.50 4.13
CA ARG A 187 3.95 -5.65 2.70
C ARG A 187 4.29 -4.37 1.95
N THR A 188 4.89 -4.51 0.78
CA THR A 188 5.25 -3.37 -0.07
C THR A 188 4.69 -3.53 -1.49
N VAL A 189 4.30 -2.41 -2.08
CA VAL A 189 4.05 -2.31 -3.53
C VAL A 189 4.73 -1.05 -4.04
N ASP A 190 5.64 -1.22 -4.98
CA ASP A 190 6.25 -0.11 -5.72
C ASP A 190 5.49 0.11 -7.01
N PHE A 191 5.08 1.34 -7.25
CA PHE A 191 4.43 1.77 -8.47
C PHE A 191 5.36 2.68 -9.28
N ASP A 192 5.45 2.41 -10.59
CA ASP A 192 6.07 3.27 -11.59
C ASP A 192 5.03 3.53 -12.69
N PHE A 193 4.48 4.74 -12.70
CA PHE A 193 3.54 5.20 -13.70
C PHE A 193 4.27 6.07 -14.70
N ARG A 194 4.17 5.74 -15.99
CA ARG A 194 4.71 6.53 -17.09
C ARG A 194 3.58 6.90 -18.03
N PHE A 195 3.38 8.19 -18.19
CA PHE A 195 2.35 8.74 -19.05
C PHE A 195 2.91 9.24 -20.35
N LYS A 196 2.14 9.09 -21.43
CA LYS A 196 2.40 9.69 -22.73
C LYS A 196 1.13 10.33 -23.27
N ALA A 197 1.15 11.62 -23.50
CA ALA A 197 0.04 12.38 -24.05
C ALA A 197 -0.16 12.02 -25.54
N LEU A 198 -1.38 11.62 -25.92
CA LEU A 198 -1.76 11.30 -27.29
C LEU A 198 -2.32 12.52 -28.02
N THR A 199 -2.75 13.52 -27.26
CA THR A 199 -3.14 14.87 -27.68
C THR A 199 -2.57 15.85 -26.66
N GLN A 200 -2.89 17.13 -26.72
CA GLN A 200 -2.62 18.02 -25.60
C GLN A 200 -3.45 17.58 -24.40
N VAL A 201 -2.80 17.38 -23.25
CA VAL A 201 -3.44 16.94 -21.99
C VAL A 201 -3.14 17.95 -20.90
N VAL A 202 -4.20 18.44 -20.26
CA VAL A 202 -4.14 19.38 -19.13
C VAL A 202 -4.68 18.67 -17.90
N PHE A 203 -3.86 18.50 -16.87
CA PHE A 203 -4.31 18.19 -15.52
C PHE A 203 -4.58 19.52 -14.82
N SER A 204 -5.85 19.85 -14.63
CA SER A 204 -6.25 21.12 -14.01
C SER A 204 -5.97 21.12 -12.51
N ASP A 205 -5.91 22.31 -11.90
CA ASP A 205 -5.74 22.45 -10.45
C ASP A 205 -7.04 22.04 -9.72
N THR A 206 -6.99 20.90 -9.04
CA THR A 206 -8.06 20.39 -8.16
C THR A 206 -7.51 19.48 -7.09
N LYS A 207 -8.13 19.45 -5.91
CA LYS A 207 -7.79 18.53 -4.82
C LYS A 207 -8.19 17.08 -5.10
N GLU A 208 -9.09 16.83 -6.05
CA GLU A 208 -9.70 15.52 -6.34
C GLU A 208 -8.76 14.64 -7.17
N GLY A 209 -7.84 13.98 -6.52
CA GLY A 209 -6.79 13.12 -7.08
C GLY A 209 -5.71 12.88 -6.04
N MET A 210 -4.64 12.21 -6.32
CA MET A 210 -4.27 11.51 -7.55
C MET A 210 -4.02 10.04 -7.23
N PHE A 211 -2.94 9.73 -6.48
CA PHE A 211 -2.64 8.39 -5.99
C PHE A 211 -3.23 8.24 -4.58
N ASN A 212 -4.35 7.57 -4.49
CA ASN A 212 -5.25 7.63 -3.34
C ASN A 212 -5.55 6.25 -2.76
N MET A 213 -5.78 6.21 -1.44
CA MET A 213 -6.21 5.03 -0.72
C MET A 213 -7.34 5.38 0.25
N ARG A 214 -8.34 4.48 0.37
CA ARG A 214 -9.35 4.52 1.42
C ARG A 214 -9.14 3.34 2.37
N VAL A 215 -8.85 3.64 3.64
CA VAL A 215 -8.55 2.63 4.67
C VAL A 215 -9.81 2.09 5.35
N ALA A 216 -9.67 0.94 6.04
CA ALA A 216 -10.72 0.32 6.84
C ALA A 216 -11.22 1.25 7.96
N ALA A 217 -12.48 1.10 8.38
CA ALA A 217 -13.15 2.00 9.33
C ALA A 217 -12.41 2.15 10.67
N SER A 218 -11.78 1.09 11.21
CA SER A 218 -11.00 1.16 12.45
C SER A 218 -9.73 2.02 12.35
N LEU A 219 -9.23 2.23 11.12
CA LEU A 219 -8.09 3.09 10.82
C LEU A 219 -8.49 4.53 10.47
N GLU A 220 -9.77 4.88 10.53
CA GLU A 220 -10.22 6.27 10.49
C GLU A 220 -9.88 6.99 11.81
N GLU A 221 -9.79 8.32 11.78
CA GLU A 221 -9.58 9.09 13.01
C GLU A 221 -10.80 9.02 13.94
N PRO A 222 -10.62 9.08 15.28
CA PRO A 222 -11.72 8.92 16.25
C PRO A 222 -12.92 9.87 16.06
N GLN A 223 -12.69 11.05 15.51
CA GLN A 223 -13.71 12.06 15.23
C GLN A 223 -14.38 11.90 13.86
N ALA A 224 -13.98 10.91 13.06
CA ALA A 224 -14.62 10.67 11.76
C ALA A 224 -16.11 10.43 11.89
N ARG A 225 -16.88 10.93 10.91
CA ARG A 225 -18.34 10.74 10.87
C ARG A 225 -18.67 9.29 10.50
N GLY A 226 -19.73 8.75 11.10
CA GLY A 226 -20.21 7.42 10.78
C GLY A 226 -20.56 6.60 12.02
N PRO A 227 -20.78 5.28 11.87
CA PRO A 227 -21.04 4.39 12.99
C PRO A 227 -19.93 4.46 14.05
N LYS A 228 -20.27 4.26 15.33
CA LYS A 228 -19.29 4.27 16.42
C LYS A 228 -18.41 3.02 16.45
N GLU A 229 -18.95 1.91 15.95
CA GLU A 229 -18.22 0.64 15.84
C GLU A 229 -17.90 0.34 14.37
N PRO A 230 -16.71 -0.26 14.08
CA PRO A 230 -15.64 -0.54 15.02
C PRO A 230 -15.03 0.74 15.61
N LYS A 231 -14.41 0.63 16.80
CA LYS A 231 -13.68 1.75 17.41
C LYS A 231 -12.63 2.29 16.42
N ARG A 232 -12.67 3.58 16.16
CA ARG A 232 -11.71 4.27 15.31
C ARG A 232 -10.49 4.68 16.10
N THR A 233 -9.32 4.32 15.62
CA THR A 233 -8.04 4.53 16.30
C THR A 233 -6.99 5.18 15.41
N GLY A 234 -7.37 5.48 14.16
CA GLY A 234 -6.46 5.99 13.15
C GLY A 234 -5.85 7.35 13.51
N VAL A 235 -4.62 7.53 13.11
CA VAL A 235 -3.88 8.80 13.22
C VAL A 235 -3.11 9.02 11.93
N LEU A 236 -3.36 10.14 11.27
CA LEU A 236 -2.56 10.62 10.16
C LEU A 236 -1.26 11.23 10.68
N THR A 237 -0.13 10.89 10.04
CA THR A 237 1.19 11.51 10.27
C THR A 237 1.94 11.70 8.95
N SER A 238 2.94 12.59 8.91
CA SER A 238 3.73 12.81 7.69
C SER A 238 5.20 13.13 7.97
N SER A 239 6.02 13.11 6.93
CA SER A 239 7.43 13.53 6.98
C SER A 239 7.62 15.00 7.36
N ALA A 240 6.58 15.83 7.26
CA ALA A 240 6.60 17.24 7.67
C ALA A 240 6.19 17.42 9.14
N GLY A 241 5.97 16.33 9.89
CA GLY A 241 5.64 16.37 11.31
C GLY A 241 4.18 16.70 11.62
N CYS A 242 3.30 16.81 10.62
CA CYS A 242 1.88 17.03 10.87
C CYS A 242 1.22 15.79 11.50
N ARG A 243 0.15 16.03 12.27
CA ARG A 243 -0.63 14.99 12.92
C ARG A 243 -2.12 15.29 12.78
N THR A 244 -2.92 14.27 12.42
CA THR A 244 -4.36 14.33 12.15
C THR A 244 -4.75 15.14 10.88
N GLU A 245 -6.00 14.99 10.42
CA GLU A 245 -6.52 15.72 9.27
C GLU A 245 -6.31 17.23 9.43
N LYS A 246 -6.58 17.76 10.63
CA LYS A 246 -6.53 19.20 10.91
C LYS A 246 -5.20 19.83 10.53
N GLU A 247 -4.10 19.12 10.74
CA GLU A 247 -2.75 19.62 10.45
C GLU A 247 -2.24 19.15 9.09
N CYS A 248 -2.63 17.94 8.64
CA CYS A 248 -2.06 17.29 7.48
C CYS A 248 -2.75 17.66 6.17
N TRP A 249 -4.04 18.04 6.21
CA TRP A 249 -4.76 18.38 5.00
C TRP A 249 -4.11 19.53 4.24
N GLY A 250 -3.84 19.31 2.96
CA GLY A 250 -3.24 20.32 2.10
C GLY A 250 -1.78 20.65 2.41
N LYS A 251 -1.11 19.88 3.27
CA LYS A 251 0.33 20.06 3.52
C LYS A 251 1.17 19.26 2.54
N ARG A 252 2.37 19.75 2.28
CA ARG A 252 3.35 19.04 1.44
C ARG A 252 4.25 18.18 2.32
N ALA A 253 4.43 16.93 1.91
CA ALA A 253 5.29 15.99 2.62
C ALA A 253 5.81 14.91 1.66
N ALA A 254 6.96 14.34 1.97
CA ALA A 254 7.58 13.27 1.19
C ALA A 254 6.87 11.91 1.40
N TRP A 255 6.21 11.75 2.52
CA TRP A 255 5.36 10.59 2.81
C TRP A 255 4.24 10.98 3.77
N MET A 256 3.17 10.19 3.73
CA MET A 256 2.08 10.23 4.69
C MET A 256 1.74 8.82 5.13
N ASP A 257 1.40 8.68 6.40
CA ASP A 257 1.04 7.43 7.07
C ASP A 257 -0.29 7.56 7.80
N VAL A 258 -1.03 6.46 7.82
CA VAL A 258 -2.21 6.24 8.65
C VAL A 258 -1.93 5.05 9.54
N SER A 259 -1.76 5.24 10.84
CA SER A 259 -1.52 4.17 11.81
C SER A 259 -2.68 4.05 12.79
N GLY A 260 -2.94 2.82 13.26
CA GLY A 260 -4.02 2.54 14.20
C GLY A 260 -4.08 1.07 14.59
N GLU A 261 -5.20 0.68 15.18
CA GLU A 261 -5.47 -0.69 15.55
C GLU A 261 -6.55 -1.29 14.64
N LEU A 262 -6.24 -2.41 14.01
CA LEU A 262 -7.13 -3.16 13.14
C LEU A 262 -7.27 -4.58 13.69
N GLU A 263 -8.47 -4.94 14.20
CA GLU A 263 -8.75 -6.27 14.75
C GLU A 263 -7.70 -6.73 15.79
N GLY A 264 -7.30 -5.83 16.72
CA GLY A 264 -6.32 -6.10 17.76
C GLY A 264 -4.85 -6.05 17.33
N GLU A 265 -4.55 -5.71 16.06
CA GLU A 265 -3.20 -5.51 15.54
C GLU A 265 -2.90 -4.02 15.36
N LYS A 266 -1.80 -3.55 15.94
CA LYS A 266 -1.30 -2.20 15.69
C LYS A 266 -0.46 -2.20 14.43
N LEU A 267 -0.89 -1.44 13.44
CA LEU A 267 -0.24 -1.35 12.12
C LEU A 267 -0.39 0.05 11.52
N GLY A 268 0.36 0.30 10.46
CA GLY A 268 0.25 1.52 9.66
C GLY A 268 0.32 1.23 8.16
N ILE A 269 -0.11 2.23 7.39
CA ILE A 269 -0.07 2.23 5.94
C ILE A 269 0.52 3.54 5.48
N ALA A 270 1.74 3.50 4.98
CA ALA A 270 2.43 4.66 4.45
C ALA A 270 2.40 4.69 2.92
N ILE A 271 2.22 5.87 2.35
CA ILE A 271 2.47 6.15 0.93
C ILE A 271 3.68 7.08 0.85
N PHE A 272 4.70 6.66 0.10
CA PHE A 272 5.91 7.42 -0.16
C PHE A 272 5.84 8.08 -1.54
N ASP A 273 6.12 9.38 -1.61
CA ASP A 273 6.24 10.17 -2.83
C ASP A 273 7.72 10.27 -3.22
N HIS A 274 8.08 9.77 -4.41
CA HIS A 274 9.47 9.72 -4.82
C HIS A 274 10.04 11.10 -5.16
N PRO A 275 11.30 11.41 -4.78
CA PRO A 275 11.94 12.71 -5.04
C PRO A 275 11.98 13.16 -6.50
N GLY A 276 11.93 12.21 -7.43
CA GLY A 276 11.88 12.50 -8.86
C GLY A 276 10.47 12.68 -9.43
N ASN A 277 9.43 12.70 -8.60
CA ASN A 277 8.07 12.99 -9.05
C ASN A 277 7.89 14.48 -9.36
N PRO A 278 7.02 14.82 -10.31
CA PRO A 278 6.66 16.21 -10.56
C PRO A 278 6.15 16.90 -9.29
N LYS A 279 6.68 18.10 -9.02
CA LYS A 279 6.30 18.92 -7.86
C LYS A 279 6.50 18.24 -6.49
N HIS A 280 7.49 17.34 -6.39
CA HIS A 280 7.88 16.75 -5.08
C HIS A 280 8.40 17.81 -4.10
N PRO A 281 8.13 17.73 -2.77
CA PRO A 281 7.18 16.84 -2.13
C PRO A 281 5.72 17.22 -2.49
N THR A 282 4.86 16.20 -2.60
CA THR A 282 3.47 16.37 -3.03
C THR A 282 2.61 17.05 -1.96
N TYR A 283 1.47 17.65 -2.36
CA TYR A 283 0.38 17.95 -1.42
C TYR A 283 -0.37 16.68 -1.06
N TRP A 284 -1.02 16.68 0.10
CA TRP A 284 -1.79 15.54 0.59
C TRP A 284 -3.26 15.89 0.79
N HIS A 285 -4.14 15.19 0.07
CA HIS A 285 -5.56 15.16 0.36
C HIS A 285 -5.80 14.17 1.50
N ALA A 286 -5.56 14.60 2.73
CA ALA A 286 -5.64 13.78 3.93
C ALA A 286 -6.96 14.06 4.67
N ARG A 287 -7.74 13.00 4.94
CA ARG A 287 -9.05 13.08 5.59
C ARG A 287 -9.15 12.09 6.74
N GLY A 288 -9.61 12.55 7.88
CA GLY A 288 -9.82 11.72 9.07
C GLY A 288 -10.79 10.56 8.86
N TYR A 289 -11.67 10.66 7.85
CA TYR A 289 -12.52 9.54 7.42
C TYR A 289 -11.78 8.49 6.60
N GLY A 290 -10.45 8.46 6.63
CA GLY A 290 -9.63 7.39 6.09
C GLY A 290 -9.26 7.51 4.61
N LEU A 291 -9.43 8.68 3.97
CA LEU A 291 -8.84 8.97 2.66
C LEU A 291 -7.51 9.67 2.84
N PHE A 292 -6.48 9.20 2.16
CA PHE A 292 -5.26 9.97 1.95
C PHE A 292 -4.74 9.76 0.54
N ALA A 293 -4.37 10.86 -0.11
CA ALA A 293 -3.96 10.87 -1.49
C ALA A 293 -2.79 11.83 -1.73
N ALA A 294 -1.77 11.34 -2.42
CA ALA A 294 -0.70 12.17 -2.98
C ALA A 294 -1.23 12.90 -4.21
N ASN A 295 -1.26 14.24 -4.19
CA ASN A 295 -1.76 15.05 -5.29
C ASN A 295 -0.88 16.29 -5.52
N PRO A 296 -0.03 16.31 -6.56
CA PRO A 296 0.86 17.44 -6.81
C PRO A 296 0.19 18.63 -7.48
N PHE A 297 -1.07 18.50 -7.96
CA PHE A 297 -1.71 19.48 -8.85
C PHE A 297 -2.85 20.29 -8.20
N GLY A 298 -3.14 20.12 -6.92
CA GLY A 298 -4.22 20.80 -6.21
C GLY A 298 -3.78 22.04 -5.43
N ALA A 299 -2.82 22.83 -5.92
CA ALA A 299 -2.21 23.94 -5.17
C ALA A 299 -3.23 24.98 -4.71
N ARG A 300 -4.18 25.38 -5.57
CA ARG A 300 -5.22 26.36 -5.25
C ARG A 300 -6.12 25.89 -4.11
N ASP A 301 -6.59 24.65 -4.22
CA ASP A 301 -7.49 24.07 -3.20
C ASP A 301 -6.76 23.90 -1.86
N TYR A 302 -5.51 23.45 -1.88
CA TYR A 302 -4.75 23.13 -0.67
C TYR A 302 -4.24 24.36 0.06
N THR A 303 -3.89 25.43 -0.66
CA THR A 303 -3.42 26.68 -0.05
C THR A 303 -4.56 27.64 0.27
N GLY A 304 -5.71 27.48 -0.38
CA GLY A 304 -6.79 28.47 -0.36
C GLY A 304 -6.45 29.77 -1.13
N ASP A 305 -5.29 29.83 -1.75
CA ASP A 305 -4.81 30.98 -2.50
C ASP A 305 -5.25 30.85 -3.98
N LYS A 306 -6.20 31.68 -4.39
CA LYS A 306 -6.76 31.69 -5.75
C LYS A 306 -5.76 32.11 -6.83
N THR A 307 -4.61 32.68 -6.45
CA THR A 307 -3.53 33.06 -7.39
C THR A 307 -2.61 31.89 -7.74
N GLN A 308 -2.67 30.80 -6.96
CA GLN A 308 -1.91 29.59 -7.24
C GLN A 308 -2.51 28.82 -8.41
N ASP A 309 -1.63 28.21 -9.20
CA ASP A 309 -2.01 27.26 -10.24
C ASP A 309 -1.12 26.01 -10.16
N GLY A 310 -1.72 24.92 -9.69
CA GLY A 310 -1.11 23.60 -9.62
C GLY A 310 -1.19 22.82 -10.92
N SER A 311 -1.86 23.30 -11.94
CA SER A 311 -2.06 22.57 -13.19
C SER A 311 -0.74 22.20 -13.89
N ILE A 312 -0.82 21.22 -14.79
CA ILE A 312 0.26 20.88 -15.72
C ILE A 312 -0.31 20.57 -17.09
N THR A 313 0.37 21.06 -18.13
CA THR A 313 0.03 20.77 -19.51
C THR A 313 1.12 19.92 -20.15
N LEU A 314 0.72 18.83 -20.78
CA LEU A 314 1.56 17.99 -21.63
C LEU A 314 1.15 18.24 -23.10
N LYS A 315 2.09 18.59 -23.94
CA LYS A 315 1.87 18.62 -25.40
C LYS A 315 1.76 17.19 -25.92
N GLN A 316 1.16 17.02 -27.09
CA GLN A 316 1.14 15.71 -27.75
C GLN A 316 2.55 15.12 -27.87
N GLY A 317 2.71 13.87 -27.44
CA GLY A 317 3.98 13.14 -27.41
C GLY A 317 4.80 13.34 -26.14
N GLU A 318 4.55 14.40 -25.36
CA GLU A 318 5.21 14.59 -24.07
C GLU A 318 4.72 13.58 -23.03
N GLY A 319 5.53 13.37 -21.99
CA GLY A 319 5.22 12.42 -20.93
C GLY A 319 5.58 12.95 -19.54
N MET A 320 5.08 12.28 -18.54
CA MET A 320 5.47 12.46 -17.14
C MET A 320 5.55 11.11 -16.43
N ARG A 321 6.27 11.09 -15.33
CA ARG A 321 6.47 9.86 -14.55
C ARG A 321 6.20 10.11 -13.08
N PHE A 322 5.50 9.16 -12.45
CA PHE A 322 5.32 9.10 -11.00
C PHE A 322 5.79 7.78 -10.44
N ARG A 323 6.43 7.82 -9.30
CA ARG A 323 6.83 6.65 -8.53
C ARG A 323 6.32 6.79 -7.10
N TYR A 324 5.67 5.75 -6.62
CA TYR A 324 5.16 5.69 -5.25
C TYR A 324 5.48 4.32 -4.64
N ARG A 325 5.67 4.29 -3.34
CA ARG A 325 5.63 3.04 -2.56
C ARG A 325 4.45 3.09 -1.61
N VAL A 326 3.70 1.99 -1.55
CA VAL A 326 2.80 1.69 -0.45
C VAL A 326 3.51 0.69 0.46
N LEU A 327 3.59 1.01 1.75
CA LEU A 327 4.16 0.16 2.79
C LEU A 327 3.09 -0.09 3.85
N ILE A 328 2.67 -1.35 4.03
CA ILE A 328 1.83 -1.78 5.16
C ILE A 328 2.78 -2.39 6.18
N HIS A 329 2.84 -1.83 7.38
CA HIS A 329 3.89 -2.10 8.36
C HIS A 329 3.36 -2.29 9.78
N PRO A 330 4.07 -3.02 10.66
CA PRO A 330 3.74 -3.06 12.08
C PRO A 330 4.01 -1.70 12.75
N ASP A 331 3.44 -1.48 13.91
CA ASP A 331 3.74 -0.32 14.75
C ASP A 331 5.25 -0.18 15.03
N GLY A 332 5.72 1.07 15.17
CA GLY A 332 7.11 1.38 15.52
C GLY A 332 8.12 1.31 14.38
N VAL A 333 7.70 1.16 13.12
CA VAL A 333 8.62 1.22 11.97
C VAL A 333 9.18 2.63 11.77
N GLY A 334 10.50 2.73 11.57
CA GLY A 334 11.18 3.98 11.22
C GLY A 334 10.89 4.42 9.79
N LEU A 335 9.76 5.11 9.56
CA LEU A 335 9.30 5.49 8.22
C LEU A 335 10.30 6.37 7.47
N GLU A 336 10.98 7.27 8.16
CA GLU A 336 11.99 8.14 7.54
C GLU A 336 13.19 7.34 7.00
N GLU A 337 13.64 6.33 7.73
CA GLU A 337 14.70 5.43 7.28
C GLU A 337 14.21 4.56 6.10
N ALA A 338 13.01 3.99 6.19
CA ALA A 338 12.41 3.21 5.13
C ALA A 338 12.23 4.04 3.85
N TYR A 339 11.81 5.31 3.98
CA TYR A 339 11.71 6.25 2.87
C TYR A 339 13.07 6.55 2.23
N ARG A 340 14.10 6.91 3.03
CA ARG A 340 15.46 7.18 2.52
C ARG A 340 16.03 5.99 1.76
N LYS A 341 15.91 4.80 2.34
CA LYS A 341 16.38 3.56 1.68
C LYS A 341 15.68 3.30 0.34
N TRP A 342 14.37 3.54 0.26
CA TRP A 342 13.63 3.35 -0.99
C TRP A 342 13.89 4.43 -2.02
N SER A 343 13.98 5.69 -1.58
CA SER A 343 14.16 6.84 -2.49
C SER A 343 15.60 7.00 -3.01
N GLY A 344 16.57 6.23 -2.47
CA GLY A 344 17.99 6.35 -2.83
C GLY A 344 18.69 7.58 -2.24
N ARG A 345 18.22 8.05 -1.08
CA ARG A 345 18.79 9.21 -0.35
C ARG A 345 19.50 8.79 0.92
#